data_ea25a0eaad809a0ef8120b08e3190cb0
#
_entry.id   ea25a0eaad809a0ef8120b08e3190cb0
#
_cell.length_a   1.000
_cell.length_b   1.000
_cell.length_c   1.000
_cell.angle_alpha   90.00
_cell.angle_beta   90.00
_cell.angle_gamma   90.00
#
_symmetry.space_group_name_H-M   'P 1'
#
loop_
_entity.id
_entity.type
_entity.pdbx_description
1 polymer ?
#
loop_
_entity_poly.entity_id
_entity_poly.type
_entity_poly.pdbx_seq_one_letter_code
_entity_poly.pdbx_strand_id
1 'polypeptide(L)'
;MIIQKKIAVLCAAIFVFLGMWIMLSVHCLAAEKNNGEAQTKQQKIIRVGSFEDTFNYIDQNGVRRGYGYELMQALAGYTGWKFEYVKCDWSDCFDKLKNGEIDVMGDISYTDERAQKMLFSDEPMGEEKYILYADLSNMDIGTSDFKFMDGKRVGVLMDTEPEIS
;
A
#
# COMPACT_ATOMS: atom_id res chain seq x y z
N MET A 1 -79.57 -15.79 8.12
CA MET A 1 -78.92 -15.16 6.95
C MET A 1 -77.81 -14.18 7.33
N ILE A 2 -77.81 -13.54 8.48
CA ILE A 2 -76.80 -12.53 8.90
C ILE A 2 -75.50 -13.20 9.40
N ILE A 3 -75.55 -14.35 10.04
CA ILE A 3 -74.35 -15.05 10.58
C ILE A 3 -73.43 -15.59 9.48
N GLN A 4 -74.00 -16.14 8.42
CA GLN A 4 -73.23 -16.67 7.25
C GLN A 4 -72.42 -15.56 6.54
N LYS A 5 -72.95 -14.35 6.43
CA LYS A 5 -72.26 -13.22 5.82
C LYS A 5 -71.06 -12.75 6.66
N LYS A 6 -71.17 -12.80 8.01
CA LYS A 6 -70.10 -12.39 8.92
C LYS A 6 -68.91 -13.39 8.90
N ILE A 7 -69.20 -14.69 8.79
CA ILE A 7 -68.17 -15.73 8.68
C ILE A 7 -67.45 -15.63 7.34
N ALA A 8 -68.14 -15.39 6.25
CA ALA A 8 -67.51 -15.22 4.94
C ALA A 8 -66.58 -14.00 4.88
N VAL A 9 -66.95 -12.87 5.48
CA VAL A 9 -66.10 -11.67 5.58
C VAL A 9 -64.88 -11.90 6.46
N LEU A 10 -65.04 -12.63 7.56
CA LEU A 10 -63.93 -12.97 8.45
C LEU A 10 -62.93 -13.91 7.79
N CYS A 11 -63.38 -14.91 7.05
CA CYS A 11 -62.50 -15.81 6.29
C CYS A 11 -61.75 -15.05 5.18
N ALA A 12 -62.41 -14.15 4.47
CA ALA A 12 -61.77 -13.35 3.43
C ALA A 12 -60.70 -12.43 3.99
N ALA A 13 -60.92 -11.82 5.17
CA ALA A 13 -59.90 -10.99 5.86
C ALA A 13 -58.67 -11.82 6.27
N ILE A 14 -58.87 -13.03 6.76
CA ILE A 14 -57.77 -13.93 7.18
C ILE A 14 -56.92 -14.33 5.95
N PHE A 15 -57.54 -14.62 4.80
CA PHE A 15 -56.82 -14.96 3.57
C PHE A 15 -56.00 -13.78 3.03
N VAL A 16 -56.48 -12.56 3.14
CA VAL A 16 -55.75 -11.36 2.74
C VAL A 16 -54.51 -11.13 3.67
N PHE A 17 -54.69 -11.30 4.96
CA PHE A 17 -53.56 -11.16 5.93
C PHE A 17 -52.51 -12.26 5.77
N LEU A 18 -52.92 -13.53 5.55
CA LEU A 18 -51.96 -14.59 5.26
C LEU A 18 -51.23 -14.39 3.94
N GLY A 19 -51.89 -13.92 2.90
CA GLY A 19 -51.27 -13.61 1.61
C GLY A 19 -50.27 -12.47 1.70
N MET A 20 -50.58 -11.43 2.46
CA MET A 20 -49.67 -10.29 2.71
C MET A 20 -48.43 -10.70 3.52
N TRP A 21 -48.60 -11.62 4.48
CA TRP A 21 -47.47 -12.12 5.27
C TRP A 21 -46.54 -13.02 4.45
N ILE A 22 -47.08 -13.86 3.57
CA ILE A 22 -46.28 -14.66 2.65
C ILE A 22 -45.51 -13.79 1.64
N MET A 23 -46.13 -12.71 1.14
CA MET A 23 -45.45 -11.76 0.25
C MET A 23 -44.33 -10.99 0.96
N LEU A 24 -44.51 -10.65 2.23
CA LEU A 24 -43.46 -9.98 3.02
C LEU A 24 -42.28 -10.91 3.28
N SER A 25 -42.48 -12.17 3.56
CA SER A 25 -41.41 -13.16 3.78
C SER A 25 -40.63 -13.47 2.50
N VAL A 26 -41.27 -13.48 1.35
CA VAL A 26 -40.58 -13.68 0.06
C VAL A 26 -39.69 -12.47 -0.30
N HIS A 27 -40.10 -11.25 0.04
CA HIS A 27 -39.26 -10.06 -0.17
C HIS A 27 -38.03 -10.06 0.76
N CYS A 28 -38.14 -10.57 2.00
CA CYS A 28 -37.03 -10.69 2.90
C CYS A 28 -36.00 -11.73 2.40
N LEU A 29 -36.45 -12.86 1.89
CA LEU A 29 -35.60 -13.90 1.28
C LEU A 29 -34.92 -13.43 -0.04
N ALA A 30 -35.57 -12.58 -0.81
CA ALA A 30 -35.00 -12.02 -2.03
C ALA A 30 -33.95 -10.94 -1.74
N ALA A 31 -34.12 -10.18 -0.64
CA ALA A 31 -33.15 -9.20 -0.19
C ALA A 31 -31.88 -9.85 0.38
N GLU A 32 -32.01 -11.00 1.05
CA GLU A 32 -30.88 -11.75 1.59
C GLU A 32 -30.07 -12.45 0.49
N LYS A 33 -30.70 -12.84 -0.62
CA LYS A 33 -30.01 -13.45 -1.76
C LYS A 33 -29.19 -12.45 -2.60
N ASN A 34 -29.54 -11.16 -2.57
CA ASN A 34 -28.77 -10.11 -3.24
C ASN A 34 -27.60 -9.58 -2.41
N ASN A 35 -27.56 -9.86 -1.09
CA ASN A 35 -26.42 -9.52 -0.23
C ASN A 35 -25.38 -10.63 -0.11
N GLY A 36 -25.61 -11.79 -0.74
CA GLY A 36 -24.73 -12.96 -0.70
C GLY A 36 -23.69 -13.03 -1.82
N GLU A 37 -23.76 -12.17 -2.84
CA GLU A 37 -22.65 -11.92 -3.73
C GLU A 37 -21.78 -10.80 -3.16
N ALA A 38 -21.16 -11.07 -2.00
CA ALA A 38 -19.86 -10.50 -1.72
C ALA A 38 -18.98 -10.94 -2.90
N GLN A 39 -18.87 -10.09 -3.93
CA GLN A 39 -17.80 -10.21 -4.90
C GLN A 39 -16.54 -10.37 -4.06
N THR A 40 -15.98 -11.55 -4.02
CA THR A 40 -14.61 -11.76 -3.59
C THR A 40 -13.81 -10.99 -4.62
N LYS A 41 -13.64 -9.66 -4.40
CA LYS A 41 -12.70 -8.84 -5.14
C LYS A 41 -11.40 -9.56 -4.92
N GLN A 42 -10.93 -10.27 -5.93
CA GLN A 42 -9.64 -10.92 -5.89
C GLN A 42 -8.64 -9.83 -5.53
N GLN A 43 -8.14 -9.89 -4.30
CA GLN A 43 -7.27 -8.87 -3.74
C GLN A 43 -6.01 -8.83 -4.62
N LYS A 44 -5.73 -7.68 -5.23
CA LYS A 44 -4.56 -7.53 -6.09
C LYS A 44 -3.31 -7.65 -5.22
N ILE A 45 -2.46 -8.61 -5.57
CA ILE A 45 -1.16 -8.80 -4.93
C ILE A 45 -0.14 -7.93 -5.64
N ILE A 46 0.65 -7.17 -4.87
CA ILE A 46 1.73 -6.32 -5.34
C ILE A 46 3.01 -6.78 -4.64
N ARG A 47 4.01 -7.15 -5.41
CA ARG A 47 5.33 -7.57 -4.91
C ARG A 47 6.18 -6.32 -4.70
N VAL A 48 6.65 -6.13 -3.47
CA VAL A 48 7.43 -4.96 -3.06
C VAL A 48 8.86 -5.38 -2.80
N GLY A 49 9.82 -4.75 -3.46
CA GLY A 49 11.25 -4.93 -3.14
C GLY A 49 11.54 -4.45 -1.71
N SER A 50 12.22 -5.28 -0.95
CA SER A 50 12.49 -5.03 0.46
C SER A 50 13.97 -5.21 0.76
N PHE A 51 14.66 -4.11 0.93
CA PHE A 51 16.00 -4.00 1.50
C PHE A 51 15.91 -3.36 2.88
N GLU A 52 16.91 -3.57 3.72
CA GLU A 52 16.94 -3.02 5.07
C GLU A 52 17.69 -1.69 5.08
N ASP A 53 17.04 -0.65 5.58
CA ASP A 53 17.57 0.69 5.78
C ASP A 53 16.87 1.39 6.96
N THR A 54 17.05 2.71 7.11
CA THR A 54 16.40 3.48 8.16
C THR A 54 14.88 3.62 7.97
N PHE A 55 14.38 3.49 6.75
CA PHE A 55 12.96 3.62 6.41
C PHE A 55 12.23 2.27 6.40
N ASN A 56 12.99 1.16 6.26
CA ASN A 56 12.46 -0.21 6.21
C ASN A 56 13.40 -1.15 6.96
N TYR A 57 13.00 -1.62 8.13
CA TYR A 57 13.81 -2.52 8.94
C TYR A 57 12.98 -3.57 9.66
N ILE A 58 13.63 -4.61 10.13
CA ILE A 58 13.04 -5.63 11.00
C ILE A 58 13.48 -5.35 12.42
N ASP A 59 12.53 -5.16 13.33
CA ASP A 59 12.84 -4.92 14.74
C ASP A 59 13.32 -6.20 15.46
N GLN A 60 13.72 -6.06 16.73
CA GLN A 60 14.23 -7.17 17.56
C GLN A 60 13.22 -8.31 17.76
N ASN A 61 11.93 -8.06 17.53
CA ASN A 61 10.86 -9.03 17.61
C ASN A 61 10.52 -9.68 16.26
N GLY A 62 11.29 -9.39 15.21
CA GLY A 62 11.04 -9.87 13.86
C GLY A 62 9.89 -9.15 13.13
N VAL A 63 9.47 -8.00 13.63
CA VAL A 63 8.36 -7.22 13.06
C VAL A 63 8.93 -6.15 12.14
N ARG A 64 8.38 -6.04 10.92
CA ARG A 64 8.73 -4.99 9.97
C ARG A 64 8.25 -3.64 10.47
N ARG A 65 9.11 -2.65 10.38
CA ARG A 65 8.93 -1.27 10.84
C ARG A 65 9.54 -0.28 9.85
N GLY A 66 9.29 0.99 10.13
CA GLY A 66 9.86 2.12 9.41
C GLY A 66 8.82 2.85 8.57
N TYR A 67 9.16 4.09 8.22
CA TYR A 67 8.27 4.99 7.49
C TYR A 67 7.81 4.39 6.15
N GLY A 68 8.72 3.80 5.37
CA GLY A 68 8.39 3.19 4.09
C GLY A 68 7.39 2.04 4.23
N TYR A 69 7.58 1.18 5.24
CA TYR A 69 6.62 0.12 5.55
C TYR A 69 5.25 0.67 5.95
N GLU A 70 5.20 1.66 6.83
CA GLU A 70 3.95 2.25 7.30
C GLU A 70 3.17 2.94 6.17
N LEU A 71 3.88 3.63 5.28
CA LEU A 71 3.28 4.22 4.08
C LEU A 71 2.66 3.14 3.17
N MET A 72 3.37 2.02 2.93
CA MET A 72 2.82 0.89 2.17
C MET A 72 1.57 0.30 2.85
N GLN A 73 1.54 0.20 4.19
CA GLN A 73 0.34 -0.26 4.90
C GLN A 73 -0.84 0.73 4.73
N ALA A 74 -0.58 2.03 4.74
CA ALA A 74 -1.61 3.03 4.46
C ALA A 74 -2.15 2.90 3.03
N LEU A 75 -1.27 2.71 2.04
CA LEU A 75 -1.66 2.45 0.65
C LEU A 75 -2.47 1.15 0.52
N ALA A 76 -2.10 0.09 1.24
CA ALA A 76 -2.88 -1.15 1.27
C ALA A 76 -4.31 -0.91 1.77
N GLY A 77 -4.46 -0.12 2.85
CA GLY A 77 -5.75 0.25 3.41
C GLY A 77 -6.61 1.06 2.44
N TYR A 78 -5.99 1.96 1.68
CA TYR A 78 -6.68 2.82 0.71
C TYR A 78 -7.06 2.08 -0.58
N THR A 79 -6.14 1.27 -1.12
CA THR A 79 -6.32 0.60 -2.42
C THR A 79 -7.00 -0.76 -2.32
N GLY A 80 -6.97 -1.40 -1.14
CA GLY A 80 -7.36 -2.78 -0.93
C GLY A 80 -6.34 -3.78 -1.50
N TRP A 81 -5.15 -3.34 -1.87
CA TRP A 81 -4.08 -4.22 -2.34
C TRP A 81 -3.46 -5.00 -1.19
N LYS A 82 -2.87 -6.15 -1.51
CA LYS A 82 -2.03 -6.92 -0.60
C LYS A 82 -0.58 -6.79 -1.05
N PHE A 83 0.29 -6.34 -0.16
CA PHE A 83 1.72 -6.27 -0.43
C PHE A 83 2.42 -7.55 0.01
N GLU A 84 3.26 -8.09 -0.86
CA GLU A 84 4.16 -9.20 -0.59
C GLU A 84 5.60 -8.70 -0.73
N TYR A 85 6.37 -8.77 0.36
CA TYR A 85 7.73 -8.24 0.42
C TYR A 85 8.72 -9.28 -0.07
N VAL A 86 9.45 -8.94 -1.13
CA VAL A 86 10.52 -9.75 -1.72
C VAL A 86 11.85 -9.21 -1.24
N LYS A 87 12.60 -10.00 -0.48
CA LYS A 87 13.91 -9.61 0.03
C LYS A 87 14.91 -9.48 -1.12
N CYS A 88 15.64 -8.39 -1.17
CA CYS A 88 16.70 -8.08 -2.12
C CYS A 88 17.70 -7.11 -1.48
N ASP A 89 18.89 -7.02 -2.03
CA ASP A 89 19.81 -5.91 -1.77
C ASP A 89 19.44 -4.74 -2.67
N TRP A 90 19.97 -3.54 -2.39
CA TRP A 90 19.62 -2.33 -3.13
C TRP A 90 19.75 -2.50 -4.66
N SER A 91 20.90 -2.91 -5.16
CA SER A 91 21.12 -3.12 -6.60
C SER A 91 20.30 -4.26 -7.18
N ASP A 92 20.16 -5.38 -6.45
CA ASP A 92 19.35 -6.53 -6.85
C ASP A 92 17.85 -6.16 -6.99
N CYS A 93 17.34 -5.28 -6.13
CA CYS A 93 15.98 -4.78 -6.22
C CYS A 93 15.73 -4.05 -7.55
N PHE A 94 16.68 -3.25 -8.05
CA PHE A 94 16.55 -2.59 -9.36
C PHE A 94 16.46 -3.62 -10.50
N ASP A 95 17.27 -4.64 -10.48
CA ASP A 95 17.21 -5.66 -11.52
C ASP A 95 15.93 -6.47 -11.44
N LYS A 96 15.46 -6.80 -10.24
CA LYS A 96 14.16 -7.45 -10.03
C LYS A 96 12.99 -6.60 -10.51
N LEU A 97 13.04 -5.28 -10.32
CA LEU A 97 12.03 -4.35 -10.82
C LEU A 97 12.01 -4.35 -12.35
N LYS A 98 13.16 -4.22 -12.99
CA LYS A 98 13.29 -4.26 -14.46
C LYS A 98 12.80 -5.58 -15.07
N ASN A 99 13.06 -6.69 -14.40
CA ASN A 99 12.70 -8.03 -14.86
C ASN A 99 11.24 -8.39 -14.53
N GLY A 100 10.53 -7.53 -13.78
CA GLY A 100 9.16 -7.80 -13.36
C GLY A 100 9.03 -8.88 -12.28
N GLU A 101 10.10 -9.15 -11.54
CA GLU A 101 10.09 -10.02 -10.37
C GLU A 101 9.47 -9.35 -9.16
N ILE A 102 9.59 -8.02 -9.08
CA ILE A 102 8.86 -7.15 -8.16
C ILE A 102 8.08 -6.09 -8.96
N ASP A 103 7.04 -5.56 -8.37
CA ASP A 103 6.14 -4.60 -9.02
C ASP A 103 6.41 -3.16 -8.57
N VAL A 104 6.92 -3.00 -7.35
CA VAL A 104 7.18 -1.70 -6.71
C VAL A 104 8.44 -1.77 -5.87
N MET A 105 9.16 -0.68 -5.85
CA MET A 105 10.28 -0.42 -4.93
C MET A 105 10.13 1.00 -4.39
N GLY A 106 10.27 1.17 -3.08
CA GLY A 106 10.27 2.49 -2.41
C GLY A 106 11.67 3.04 -2.24
N ASP A 107 11.77 4.25 -1.70
CA ASP A 107 13.01 4.92 -1.30
C ASP A 107 14.02 5.11 -2.44
N ILE A 108 13.50 5.36 -3.67
CA ILE A 108 14.32 5.59 -4.86
C ILE A 108 14.28 7.08 -5.19
N SER A 109 15.44 7.73 -5.18
CA SER A 109 15.58 9.10 -5.67
C SER A 109 15.29 9.16 -7.18
N TYR A 110 14.53 10.16 -7.59
CA TYR A 110 14.27 10.40 -9.00
C TYR A 110 15.54 10.83 -9.73
N THR A 111 15.80 10.25 -10.88
CA THR A 111 16.76 10.78 -11.88
C THR A 111 16.19 10.57 -13.28
N ASP A 112 16.60 11.42 -14.23
CA ASP A 112 16.19 11.31 -15.64
C ASP A 112 16.59 9.96 -16.26
N GLU A 113 17.72 9.40 -15.83
CA GLU A 113 18.15 8.08 -16.29
C GLU A 113 17.25 6.98 -15.79
N ARG A 114 16.86 7.03 -14.52
CA ARG A 114 15.94 6.05 -13.92
C ARG A 114 14.54 6.19 -14.51
N ALA A 115 14.07 7.41 -14.74
CA ALA A 115 12.77 7.68 -15.35
C ALA A 115 12.62 7.13 -16.79
N GLN A 116 13.72 6.87 -17.47
CA GLN A 116 13.69 6.19 -18.78
C GLN A 116 13.43 4.67 -18.66
N LYS A 117 13.63 4.10 -17.49
CA LYS A 117 13.61 2.64 -17.27
C LYS A 117 12.47 2.20 -16.34
N MET A 118 11.90 3.11 -15.55
CA MET A 118 10.85 2.83 -14.58
C MET A 118 9.90 4.03 -14.43
N LEU A 119 8.70 3.76 -13.91
CA LEU A 119 7.72 4.81 -13.61
C LEU A 119 7.90 5.27 -12.16
N PHE A 120 7.82 6.56 -11.96
CA PHE A 120 7.77 7.19 -10.65
C PHE A 120 6.34 7.61 -10.31
N SER A 121 6.02 7.71 -9.02
CA SER A 121 4.78 8.33 -8.56
C SER A 121 4.84 9.85 -8.78
N ASP A 122 3.67 10.47 -8.99
CA ASP A 122 3.57 11.92 -9.14
C ASP A 122 3.95 12.66 -7.84
N GLU A 123 3.68 12.02 -6.69
CA GLU A 123 4.01 12.56 -5.38
C GLU A 123 5.17 11.76 -4.77
N PRO A 124 6.19 12.43 -4.21
CA PRO A 124 7.31 11.76 -3.57
C PRO A 124 6.89 11.12 -2.24
N MET A 125 7.57 10.05 -1.85
CA MET A 125 7.40 9.44 -0.52
C MET A 125 7.89 10.38 0.61
N GLY A 126 8.88 11.21 0.34
CA GLY A 126 9.49 12.13 1.29
C GLY A 126 10.64 12.89 0.65
N GLU A 127 11.31 13.70 1.46
CA GLU A 127 12.51 14.43 1.07
C GLU A 127 13.75 13.78 1.70
N GLU A 128 14.78 13.56 0.91
CA GLU A 128 16.07 13.11 1.39
C GLU A 128 17.01 14.29 1.62
N LYS A 129 17.79 14.23 2.70
CA LYS A 129 18.88 15.17 2.97
C LYS A 129 20.18 14.40 3.07
N TYR A 130 21.10 14.72 2.19
CA TYR A 130 22.45 14.15 2.25
C TYR A 130 23.33 14.98 3.17
N ILE A 131 23.95 14.31 4.13
CA ILE A 131 24.86 14.94 5.09
C ILE A 131 26.21 14.24 4.94
N LEU A 132 27.24 15.04 4.70
CA LEU A 132 28.60 14.54 4.67
C LEU A 132 29.13 14.40 6.11
N TYR A 133 29.69 13.25 6.39
CA TYR A 133 30.35 12.96 7.65
C TYR A 133 31.86 12.87 7.44
N ALA A 134 32.60 13.44 8.35
CA ALA A 134 34.05 13.29 8.42
C ALA A 134 34.45 12.84 9.82
N ASP A 135 35.61 12.19 9.94
CA ASP A 135 36.21 11.93 11.25
C ASP A 135 36.45 13.26 12.01
N LEU A 136 36.11 13.29 13.28
CA LEU A 136 36.23 14.49 14.11
C LEU A 136 37.65 14.98 14.21
N SER A 137 38.65 14.11 14.08
CA SER A 137 40.07 14.45 14.06
C SER A 137 40.56 15.04 12.74
N ASN A 138 39.72 14.99 11.69
CA ASN A 138 40.07 15.54 10.37
C ASN A 138 39.80 17.04 10.32
N MET A 139 40.75 17.82 10.80
CA MET A 139 40.65 19.28 10.87
C MET A 139 40.73 19.98 9.49
N ASP A 140 41.03 19.23 8.42
CA ASP A 140 41.14 19.78 7.05
C ASP A 140 39.81 19.92 6.35
N ILE A 141 38.75 19.42 6.96
CA ILE A 141 37.37 19.49 6.39
C ILE A 141 36.59 20.53 7.18
N GLY A 142 36.39 21.70 6.58
CA GLY A 142 35.53 22.75 7.15
C GLY A 142 34.04 22.46 6.85
N THR A 143 33.16 22.88 7.75
CA THR A 143 31.73 22.60 7.68
C THR A 143 30.92 23.57 6.80
N SER A 144 31.55 24.63 6.28
CA SER A 144 30.84 25.76 5.68
C SER A 144 31.16 26.05 4.20
N ASP A 145 32.14 25.37 3.61
CA ASP A 145 32.50 25.61 2.21
C ASP A 145 32.97 24.32 1.52
N PHE A 146 32.24 23.89 0.48
CA PHE A 146 32.57 22.72 -0.33
C PHE A 146 33.92 22.82 -1.06
N LYS A 147 34.52 24.02 -1.17
CA LYS A 147 35.85 24.20 -1.74
C LYS A 147 36.95 23.43 -0.97
N PHE A 148 36.74 23.18 0.33
CA PHE A 148 37.66 22.34 1.12
C PHE A 148 37.56 20.84 0.72
N MET A 149 36.61 20.46 -0.08
CA MET A 149 36.45 19.08 -0.54
C MET A 149 37.27 18.75 -1.79
N ASP A 150 37.86 19.77 -2.43
CA ASP A 150 38.68 19.55 -3.64
C ASP A 150 39.83 18.58 -3.38
N GLY A 151 39.96 17.57 -4.19
CA GLY A 151 40.93 16.48 -4.05
C GLY A 151 40.66 15.48 -2.92
N LYS A 152 39.57 15.61 -2.17
CA LYS A 152 39.21 14.64 -1.12
C LYS A 152 38.44 13.46 -1.73
N ARG A 153 38.58 12.29 -1.10
CA ARG A 153 37.80 11.08 -1.48
C ARG A 153 36.54 11.03 -0.63
N VAL A 154 35.41 10.94 -1.29
CA VAL A 154 34.10 10.78 -0.65
C VAL A 154 33.63 9.35 -0.87
N GLY A 155 33.29 8.66 0.22
CA GLY A 155 32.63 7.36 0.15
C GLY A 155 31.14 7.56 -0.07
N VAL A 156 30.59 6.88 -1.06
CA VAL A 156 29.14 6.84 -1.35
C VAL A 156 28.69 5.40 -1.44
N LEU A 157 27.41 5.16 -1.16
CA LEU A 157 26.81 3.86 -1.40
C LEU A 157 26.67 3.66 -2.92
N MET A 158 27.01 2.47 -3.41
CA MET A 158 26.89 2.14 -4.84
C MET A 158 25.43 2.27 -5.29
N ASP A 159 25.22 2.74 -6.51
CA ASP A 159 23.89 2.97 -7.11
C ASP A 159 23.02 4.02 -6.39
N THR A 160 23.59 4.81 -5.50
CA THR A 160 22.96 6.04 -5.03
C THR A 160 23.40 7.22 -5.90
N GLU A 161 22.51 8.17 -6.09
CA GLU A 161 22.79 9.41 -6.81
C GLU A 161 22.73 10.58 -5.81
N PRO A 162 23.83 10.85 -5.07
CA PRO A 162 23.86 12.04 -4.22
C PRO A 162 23.98 13.28 -5.11
N GLU A 163 22.91 14.04 -5.26
CA GLU A 163 23.01 15.39 -5.79
C GLU A 163 23.70 16.29 -4.77
N ILE A 164 24.92 16.69 -5.07
CA ILE A 164 25.62 17.73 -4.33
C ILE A 164 25.25 19.07 -4.99
N SER A 165 24.25 19.73 -4.43
CA SER A 165 23.82 21.07 -4.81
C SER A 165 24.59 22.15 -4.06
#